data_29b79bbfd8ec695fc01d74f5244206ab
#
_entry.id   29b79bbfd8ec695fc01d74f5244206ab
#
_cell.length_a   1.000
_cell.length_b   1.000
_cell.length_c   1.000
_cell.angle_alpha   90.00
_cell.angle_beta   90.00
_cell.angle_gamma   90.00
#
_symmetry.space_group_name_H-M   'P 1'
#
loop_
_entity.id
_entity.type
_entity.pdbx_description
1 polymer ?
#
loop_
_entity_poly.entity_id
_entity_poly.type
_entity_poly.pdbx_seq_one_letter_code
_entity_poly.pdbx_strand_id
1 'polypeptide(L)'
;MRRQAVVNANVTFRLRLEGPEGFTEEDFCYPKGIEDYVLEKVGSEYLTEPFFIQADRRGRDRDDLPDYNVKITACLCFSRTFQMQEYYHNSSWLENGGSPEKAARSALTSALDAYIKSQDKYTKNESAIKWQDVQDCLVLVTNCFSTQTSYENQTKKAINNRFIQQAMTAFFKERLTTYLIENKDAAGKIVDQVRINKRSRENAEKTRQSIKTNLQQKTDMANRVQKFIDCRSKDKGRREIYIVEGDSAAGAIRTSRDAEFQGVMPVRGKILNCLKEDYPRIFKSDIIMDLLRVLGCGVEVKDKRMKNLGTFDLENLNWSKVIICTDADVDGYHIRTLILTMLYRLVPTLIDEGFVYIAESPLYEINCKEKTYFAYTELEKNNILKEIGDRKCSINRSKGLGENDPDMMWLTTMNPETRRLIKVEPEDVTIMESMFNLLLGNDDEGRKRHIAEHGKEYLDQLDLQ
;
A
#
# COMPACT_ATOMS: atom_id res chain seq x y z
N MET A 1 3.23 21.39 25.36
CA MET A 1 2.28 21.79 26.40
C MET A 1 1.11 20.83 26.53
N ARG A 2 0.38 20.47 25.47
CA ARG A 2 -0.76 19.52 25.54
C ARG A 2 -0.44 18.25 26.34
N ARG A 3 0.68 17.54 26.02
CA ARG A 3 1.10 16.33 26.75
C ARG A 3 1.33 16.53 28.24
N GLN A 4 1.79 17.73 28.65
CA GLN A 4 1.94 18.04 30.08
C GLN A 4 0.60 18.26 30.74
N ALA A 5 -0.35 18.91 30.08
CA ALA A 5 -1.70 19.13 30.60
C ALA A 5 -2.45 17.79 30.81
N VAL A 6 -2.27 16.82 29.90
CA VAL A 6 -2.91 15.49 29.97
C VAL A 6 -2.59 14.75 31.26
N VAL A 7 -1.34 14.80 31.72
CA VAL A 7 -0.87 14.03 32.90
C VAL A 7 -0.85 14.84 34.19
N ASN A 8 -1.17 16.14 34.14
CA ASN A 8 -1.28 17.02 35.28
C ASN A 8 -2.71 17.60 35.34
N ALA A 9 -3.64 16.81 35.83
CA ALA A 9 -5.05 17.17 35.92
C ALA A 9 -5.25 18.52 36.65
N ASN A 10 -6.20 19.35 36.17
CA ASN A 10 -6.51 20.68 36.64
C ASN A 10 -5.38 21.74 36.55
N VAL A 11 -4.31 21.45 35.79
CA VAL A 11 -3.26 22.44 35.52
C VAL A 11 -3.43 22.99 34.11
N THR A 12 -3.57 24.30 34.00
CA THR A 12 -3.64 24.98 32.69
C THR A 12 -2.24 25.36 32.21
N PHE A 13 -1.90 24.89 31.03
CA PHE A 13 -0.65 25.24 30.32
C PHE A 13 -0.99 26.22 29.21
N ARG A 14 -0.59 27.47 29.33
CA ARG A 14 -0.82 28.50 28.33
C ARG A 14 0.37 28.64 27.39
N LEU A 15 0.11 28.50 26.09
CA LEU A 15 1.05 28.83 25.04
C LEU A 15 0.74 30.23 24.53
N ARG A 16 1.74 31.11 24.57
CA ARG A 16 1.64 32.47 24.02
C ARG A 16 2.69 32.64 22.93
N LEU A 17 2.21 32.85 21.72
CA LEU A 17 3.06 33.03 20.53
C LEU A 17 2.98 34.48 20.07
N GLU A 18 4.13 35.11 19.86
CA GLU A 18 4.23 36.44 19.26
C GLU A 18 4.25 36.32 17.74
N GLY A 19 3.33 37.01 17.07
CA GLY A 19 3.22 37.08 15.63
C GLY A 19 3.20 38.52 15.13
N PRO A 20 3.21 38.76 13.81
CA PRO A 20 3.22 40.11 13.20
C PRO A 20 2.03 40.99 13.63
N GLU A 21 0.90 40.38 13.97
CA GLU A 21 -0.34 41.07 14.36
C GLU A 21 -0.58 41.09 15.88
N GLY A 22 0.39 40.64 16.69
CA GLY A 22 0.29 40.56 18.14
C GLY A 22 0.43 39.15 18.67
N PHE A 23 -0.05 38.90 19.91
CA PHE A 23 0.04 37.62 20.56
C PHE A 23 -1.18 36.76 20.30
N THR A 24 -0.96 35.48 19.95
CA THR A 24 -1.97 34.44 19.98
C THR A 24 -1.78 33.58 21.23
N GLU A 25 -2.86 33.21 21.91
CA GLU A 25 -2.83 32.38 23.13
C GLU A 25 -3.63 31.11 22.93
N GLU A 26 -3.07 29.97 23.37
CA GLU A 26 -3.75 28.68 23.38
C GLU A 26 -3.59 28.05 24.77
N ASP A 27 -4.72 27.68 25.40
CA ASP A 27 -4.76 27.04 26.69
C ASP A 27 -5.00 25.55 26.58
N PHE A 28 -4.20 24.76 27.28
CA PHE A 28 -4.31 23.33 27.39
C PHE A 28 -4.65 22.98 28.84
N CYS A 29 -5.86 22.48 29.09
CA CYS A 29 -6.31 22.05 30.41
C CYS A 29 -7.21 20.81 30.26
N TYR A 30 -6.91 19.79 31.06
CA TYR A 30 -7.71 18.58 31.19
C TYR A 30 -8.10 18.38 32.66
N PRO A 31 -9.30 18.80 33.08
CA PRO A 31 -9.73 18.71 34.46
C PRO A 31 -9.64 17.30 35.07
N LYS A 32 -10.01 16.28 34.30
CA LYS A 32 -9.88 14.87 34.68
C LYS A 32 -8.61 14.20 34.11
N GLY A 33 -7.68 14.99 33.58
CA GLY A 33 -6.39 14.50 33.04
C GLY A 33 -6.56 13.53 31.89
N ILE A 34 -5.99 12.33 32.04
CA ILE A 34 -5.96 11.30 30.97
C ILE A 34 -7.37 10.83 30.55
N GLU A 35 -8.37 10.93 31.39
CA GLU A 35 -9.76 10.56 31.07
C GLU A 35 -10.35 11.50 30.01
N ASP A 36 -10.30 12.82 30.27
CA ASP A 36 -10.79 13.83 29.32
C ASP A 36 -10.04 13.78 27.99
N TYR A 37 -8.74 13.50 28.06
CA TYR A 37 -7.92 13.36 26.85
C TYR A 37 -8.32 12.16 26.01
N VAL A 38 -8.56 10.99 26.63
CA VAL A 38 -9.04 9.81 25.91
C VAL A 38 -10.39 10.10 25.26
N LEU A 39 -11.33 10.72 26.00
CA LEU A 39 -12.62 11.12 25.47
C LEU A 39 -12.51 12.10 24.30
N GLU A 40 -11.63 13.10 24.39
CA GLU A 40 -11.36 14.03 23.29
C GLU A 40 -10.89 13.30 22.03
N LYS A 41 -10.00 12.31 22.19
CA LYS A 41 -9.39 11.59 21.06
C LYS A 41 -10.33 10.60 20.38
N VAL A 42 -11.17 9.93 21.16
CA VAL A 42 -12.08 8.91 20.66
C VAL A 42 -13.41 9.51 20.19
N GLY A 43 -13.82 10.63 20.76
CA GLY A 43 -15.14 11.23 20.50
C GLY A 43 -16.25 10.26 20.83
N SER A 44 -17.19 10.08 19.90
CA SER A 44 -18.31 9.13 20.02
C SER A 44 -18.04 7.74 19.40
N GLU A 45 -16.85 7.50 18.83
CA GLU A 45 -16.53 6.29 18.06
C GLU A 45 -15.91 5.18 18.92
N TYR A 46 -16.25 5.07 20.18
CA TYR A 46 -15.79 3.97 21.02
C TYR A 46 -16.71 2.74 20.93
N LEU A 47 -16.12 1.57 21.06
CA LEU A 47 -16.81 0.29 21.16
C LEU A 47 -17.26 0.02 22.59
N THR A 48 -16.45 0.50 23.55
CA THR A 48 -16.70 0.47 24.99
C THR A 48 -16.40 1.84 25.57
N GLU A 49 -17.19 2.27 26.56
CA GLU A 49 -16.92 3.54 27.25
C GLU A 49 -15.51 3.53 27.85
N PRO A 50 -14.79 4.68 27.79
CA PRO A 50 -13.52 4.82 28.47
C PRO A 50 -13.66 4.59 29.97
N PHE A 51 -12.83 3.76 30.55
CA PHE A 51 -12.79 3.53 31.97
C PHE A 51 -11.43 3.84 32.58
N PHE A 52 -11.47 4.55 33.70
CA PHE A 52 -10.32 4.98 34.46
C PHE A 52 -9.98 3.98 35.55
N ILE A 53 -8.70 3.64 35.68
CA ILE A 53 -8.20 2.71 36.69
C ILE A 53 -6.95 3.28 37.36
N GLN A 54 -6.77 3.03 38.65
CA GLN A 54 -5.60 3.45 39.39
C GLN A 54 -5.20 2.45 40.48
N ALA A 55 -3.93 2.45 40.80
CA ALA A 55 -3.37 1.68 41.91
C ALA A 55 -2.07 2.28 42.45
N ASP A 56 -1.80 2.06 43.71
CA ASP A 56 -0.50 2.30 44.34
C ASP A 56 0.16 0.95 44.60
N ARG A 57 1.44 0.84 44.32
CA ARG A 57 2.25 -0.38 44.53
C ARG A 57 3.58 0.00 45.17
N ARG A 58 4.13 -0.90 45.99
CA ARG A 58 5.44 -0.73 46.61
C ARG A 58 6.28 -1.96 46.40
N GLY A 59 7.55 -1.77 46.04
CA GLY A 59 8.52 -2.86 45.82
C GLY A 59 9.84 -2.32 45.29
N ARG A 60 10.67 -3.21 44.77
CA ARG A 60 12.04 -2.90 44.35
C ARG A 60 12.38 -3.57 43.01
N ASP A 61 13.36 -3.03 42.30
CA ASP A 61 13.83 -3.61 41.02
C ASP A 61 14.71 -4.86 41.22
N ARG A 62 15.46 -4.91 42.33
CA ARG A 62 16.33 -6.04 42.75
C ARG A 62 16.33 -6.15 44.25
N ASP A 63 16.69 -7.31 44.79
CA ASP A 63 16.69 -7.60 46.22
C ASP A 63 17.68 -6.76 47.05
N ASP A 64 18.74 -6.26 46.39
CA ASP A 64 19.77 -5.41 46.98
C ASP A 64 19.42 -3.90 47.01
N LEU A 65 18.26 -3.51 46.39
CA LEU A 65 17.86 -2.13 46.31
C LEU A 65 16.70 -1.83 47.28
N PRO A 66 16.56 -0.55 47.73
CA PRO A 66 15.45 -0.14 48.60
C PRO A 66 14.10 -0.20 47.85
N ASP A 67 13.05 -0.43 48.62
CA ASP A 67 11.69 -0.33 48.12
C ASP A 67 11.32 1.11 47.76
N TYR A 68 10.55 1.24 46.67
CA TYR A 68 9.96 2.52 46.28
C TYR A 68 8.49 2.38 45.89
N ASN A 69 7.76 3.50 45.94
CA ASN A 69 6.35 3.54 45.61
C ASN A 69 6.17 3.86 44.12
N VAL A 70 5.18 3.21 43.49
CA VAL A 70 4.74 3.48 42.14
C VAL A 70 3.25 3.72 42.15
N LYS A 71 2.84 4.94 41.76
CA LYS A 71 1.44 5.28 41.49
C LYS A 71 1.14 5.08 40.01
N ILE A 72 0.16 4.26 39.71
CA ILE A 72 -0.23 3.89 38.34
C ILE A 72 -1.63 4.44 38.10
N THR A 73 -1.80 5.19 37.01
CA THR A 73 -3.09 5.61 36.50
C THR A 73 -3.19 5.23 35.01
N ALA A 74 -4.35 4.77 34.60
CA ALA A 74 -4.60 4.47 33.19
C ALA A 74 -6.08 4.74 32.86
N CYS A 75 -6.30 5.18 31.63
CA CYS A 75 -7.62 5.23 31.00
C CYS A 75 -7.57 4.45 29.71
N LEU A 76 -8.51 3.55 29.52
CA LEU A 76 -8.56 2.71 28.32
C LEU A 76 -9.99 2.49 27.85
N CYS A 77 -10.12 2.33 26.56
CA CYS A 77 -11.33 1.87 25.88
C CYS A 77 -10.96 1.13 24.61
N PHE A 78 -11.94 0.57 23.93
CA PHE A 78 -11.78 -0.09 22.66
C PHE A 78 -12.57 0.63 21.58
N SER A 79 -12.04 0.68 20.34
CA SER A 79 -12.69 1.30 19.18
C SER A 79 -12.51 0.43 17.94
N ARG A 80 -13.38 0.59 16.94
CA ARG A 80 -13.28 -0.11 15.66
C ARG A 80 -12.37 0.59 14.68
N THR A 81 -12.29 1.90 14.76
CA THR A 81 -11.71 2.78 13.73
C THR A 81 -10.47 3.50 14.22
N PHE A 82 -10.28 3.58 15.54
CA PHE A 82 -9.22 4.37 16.15
C PHE A 82 -8.39 3.53 17.13
N GLN A 83 -7.07 3.71 17.07
CA GLN A 83 -6.13 3.09 18.00
C GLN A 83 -5.12 4.14 18.49
N MET A 84 -4.79 4.10 19.76
CA MET A 84 -3.79 4.99 20.36
C MET A 84 -3.23 4.36 21.62
N GLN A 85 -1.91 4.31 21.76
CA GLN A 85 -1.26 3.91 23.01
C GLN A 85 -0.22 4.97 23.37
N GLU A 86 -0.42 5.60 24.51
CA GLU A 86 0.51 6.59 25.06
C GLU A 86 0.92 6.24 26.49
N TYR A 87 2.21 6.29 26.71
CA TYR A 87 2.82 5.94 28.00
C TYR A 87 3.56 7.14 28.56
N TYR A 88 3.28 7.45 29.83
CA TYR A 88 3.90 8.55 30.55
C TYR A 88 4.54 8.05 31.83
N HIS A 89 5.67 8.67 32.22
CA HIS A 89 6.34 8.43 33.48
C HIS A 89 6.87 9.75 34.05
N ASN A 90 6.48 10.05 35.32
CA ASN A 90 6.83 11.29 35.99
C ASN A 90 6.56 12.52 35.08
N SER A 91 5.36 12.58 34.52
CA SER A 91 4.88 13.57 33.54
C SER A 91 5.62 13.64 32.22
N SER A 92 6.62 12.77 31.98
CA SER A 92 7.33 12.68 30.70
C SER A 92 6.68 11.66 29.77
N TRP A 93 6.48 12.03 28.52
CA TRP A 93 6.02 11.09 27.50
C TRP A 93 7.15 10.13 27.10
N LEU A 94 6.86 8.85 27.12
CA LEU A 94 7.75 7.77 26.72
C LEU A 94 7.48 7.39 25.26
N GLU A 95 8.15 8.05 24.34
CA GLU A 95 7.98 7.82 22.89
C GLU A 95 8.23 6.35 22.52
N ASN A 96 9.19 5.70 23.16
CA ASN A 96 9.57 4.30 22.93
C ASN A 96 9.03 3.36 24.03
N GLY A 97 8.06 3.80 24.84
CA GLY A 97 7.36 3.00 25.85
C GLY A 97 8.24 2.44 26.97
N GLY A 98 8.88 1.31 26.75
CA GLY A 98 9.70 0.61 27.74
C GLY A 98 8.89 -0.27 28.70
N SER A 99 9.18 -0.21 30.01
CA SER A 99 8.51 -1.03 31.02
C SER A 99 6.97 -0.93 31.01
N PRO A 100 6.36 0.28 30.89
CA PRO A 100 4.91 0.41 30.82
C PRO A 100 4.30 -0.24 29.59
N GLU A 101 4.91 -0.07 28.42
CA GLU A 101 4.45 -0.71 27.17
C GLU A 101 4.55 -2.23 27.27
N LYS A 102 5.71 -2.76 27.71
CA LYS A 102 5.91 -4.21 27.87
C LYS A 102 4.88 -4.81 28.83
N ALA A 103 4.54 -4.08 29.89
CA ALA A 103 3.54 -4.48 30.86
C ALA A 103 2.13 -4.53 30.24
N ALA A 104 1.70 -3.45 29.59
CA ALA A 104 0.40 -3.38 28.93
C ALA A 104 0.24 -4.46 27.87
N ARG A 105 1.25 -4.61 27.00
CA ARG A 105 1.28 -5.62 25.94
C ARG A 105 1.09 -7.03 26.48
N SER A 106 1.85 -7.41 27.51
CA SER A 106 1.78 -8.74 28.10
C SER A 106 0.47 -8.98 28.82
N ALA A 107 0.07 -8.03 29.69
CA ALA A 107 -1.08 -8.17 30.57
C ALA A 107 -2.41 -8.19 29.80
N LEU A 108 -2.61 -7.22 28.90
CA LEU A 108 -3.88 -7.08 28.16
C LEU A 108 -4.08 -8.25 27.20
N THR A 109 -3.00 -8.69 26.50
CA THR A 109 -3.08 -9.87 25.64
C THR A 109 -3.42 -11.12 26.43
N SER A 110 -2.74 -11.36 27.56
CA SER A 110 -2.98 -12.57 28.37
C SER A 110 -4.35 -12.60 29.03
N ALA A 111 -4.86 -11.44 29.49
CA ALA A 111 -6.18 -11.36 30.10
C ALA A 111 -7.29 -11.63 29.07
N LEU A 112 -7.20 -11.03 27.89
CA LEU A 112 -8.15 -11.27 26.80
C LEU A 112 -8.09 -12.71 26.28
N ASP A 113 -6.90 -13.27 26.09
CA ASP A 113 -6.73 -14.66 25.68
C ASP A 113 -7.34 -15.63 26.68
N ALA A 114 -7.08 -15.41 27.97
CA ALA A 114 -7.68 -16.22 29.04
C ALA A 114 -9.21 -16.11 29.04
N TYR A 115 -9.76 -14.90 28.87
CA TYR A 115 -11.21 -14.70 28.79
C TYR A 115 -11.83 -15.37 27.56
N ILE A 116 -11.23 -15.25 26.38
CA ILE A 116 -11.70 -15.91 25.15
C ILE A 116 -11.72 -17.43 25.33
N LYS A 117 -10.68 -17.99 25.97
CA LYS A 117 -10.61 -19.43 26.30
C LYS A 117 -11.72 -19.83 27.28
N SER A 118 -11.96 -19.06 28.31
CA SER A 118 -13.00 -19.35 29.31
C SER A 118 -14.43 -19.34 28.75
N GLN A 119 -14.63 -18.63 27.64
CA GLN A 119 -15.92 -18.54 26.94
C GLN A 119 -16.04 -19.53 25.77
N ASP A 120 -15.09 -20.47 25.61
CA ASP A 120 -15.03 -21.45 24.52
C ASP A 120 -15.17 -20.84 23.10
N LYS A 121 -14.68 -19.58 22.95
CA LYS A 121 -14.81 -18.85 21.69
C LYS A 121 -13.73 -19.19 20.63
N TYR A 122 -12.71 -19.96 20.98
CA TYR A 122 -11.75 -20.49 20.01
C TYR A 122 -12.29 -21.75 19.32
N THR A 123 -12.06 -21.83 18.02
CA THR A 123 -12.33 -23.07 17.27
C THR A 123 -11.19 -24.09 17.48
N LYS A 124 -11.47 -25.38 17.21
CA LYS A 124 -10.48 -26.44 17.33
C LYS A 124 -9.28 -26.15 16.43
N ASN A 125 -8.06 -26.13 16.98
CA ASN A 125 -6.80 -25.77 16.33
C ASN A 125 -6.62 -24.27 15.98
N GLU A 126 -7.42 -23.39 16.55
CA GLU A 126 -7.25 -21.93 16.37
C GLU A 126 -6.08 -21.42 17.22
N SER A 127 -5.18 -20.63 16.63
CA SER A 127 -4.06 -20.00 17.35
C SER A 127 -4.55 -18.98 18.38
N ALA A 128 -3.77 -18.73 19.43
CA ALA A 128 -4.04 -17.65 20.38
C ALA A 128 -3.97 -16.28 19.71
N ILE A 129 -4.63 -15.28 20.31
CA ILE A 129 -4.50 -13.89 19.89
C ILE A 129 -3.07 -13.39 20.14
N LYS A 130 -2.65 -12.42 19.34
CA LYS A 130 -1.38 -11.70 19.48
C LYS A 130 -1.62 -10.25 19.92
N TRP A 131 -0.58 -9.59 20.42
CA TRP A 131 -0.67 -8.19 20.80
C TRP A 131 -1.26 -7.29 19.69
N GLN A 132 -0.86 -7.51 18.46
CA GLN A 132 -1.35 -6.74 17.32
C GLN A 132 -2.87 -6.78 17.18
N ASP A 133 -3.50 -7.92 17.46
CA ASP A 133 -4.95 -8.09 17.38
C ASP A 133 -5.67 -7.23 18.42
N VAL A 134 -5.04 -7.03 19.59
CA VAL A 134 -5.53 -6.16 20.68
C VAL A 134 -5.20 -4.70 20.37
N GLN A 135 -3.97 -4.42 19.97
CA GLN A 135 -3.47 -3.08 19.69
C GLN A 135 -4.31 -2.35 18.66
N ASP A 136 -4.74 -3.06 17.59
CA ASP A 136 -5.48 -2.47 16.47
C ASP A 136 -6.87 -1.91 16.85
N CYS A 137 -7.37 -2.22 18.04
CA CYS A 137 -8.63 -1.66 18.56
C CYS A 137 -8.50 -1.01 19.94
N LEU A 138 -7.29 -0.93 20.50
CA LEU A 138 -7.06 -0.42 21.84
C LEU A 138 -6.74 1.07 21.83
N VAL A 139 -7.43 1.82 22.70
CA VAL A 139 -7.06 3.18 23.10
C VAL A 139 -6.64 3.13 24.56
N LEU A 140 -5.39 3.46 24.82
CA LEU A 140 -4.78 3.39 26.14
C LEU A 140 -3.89 4.61 26.39
N VAL A 141 -4.16 5.32 27.46
CA VAL A 141 -3.25 6.33 28.02
C VAL A 141 -2.93 5.93 29.45
N THR A 142 -1.65 5.82 29.77
CA THR A 142 -1.21 5.46 31.10
C THR A 142 -0.11 6.40 31.60
N ASN A 143 -0.16 6.73 32.86
CA ASN A 143 0.86 7.50 33.55
C ASN A 143 1.27 6.80 34.84
N CYS A 144 2.57 6.66 35.05
CA CYS A 144 3.12 6.14 36.29
C CYS A 144 4.06 7.15 36.93
N PHE A 145 3.91 7.32 38.25
CA PHE A 145 4.82 8.12 39.06
C PHE A 145 5.63 7.22 39.99
N SER A 146 6.94 7.42 40.03
CA SER A 146 7.79 6.75 41.00
C SER A 146 8.96 7.63 41.44
N THR A 147 9.48 7.36 42.62
CA THR A 147 10.67 8.05 43.16
C THR A 147 11.98 7.50 42.57
N GLN A 148 11.94 6.32 41.96
CA GLN A 148 13.08 5.68 41.32
C GLN A 148 12.79 5.52 39.82
N THR A 149 13.68 6.04 38.98
CA THR A 149 13.56 5.95 37.54
C THR A 149 14.86 5.46 36.91
N SER A 150 14.77 4.44 36.08
CA SER A 150 15.88 3.95 35.26
C SER A 150 15.47 4.10 33.79
N TYR A 151 16.16 4.99 33.07
CA TYR A 151 15.95 5.19 31.64
C TYR A 151 16.83 4.24 30.83
N GLU A 152 16.32 3.74 29.70
CA GLU A 152 17.09 2.89 28.79
C GLU A 152 18.29 3.63 28.16
N ASN A 153 18.13 4.95 27.95
CA ASN A 153 19.16 5.81 27.34
C ASN A 153 19.01 7.27 27.78
N GLN A 154 19.97 8.10 27.37
CA GLN A 154 20.01 9.51 27.74
C GLN A 154 18.86 10.36 27.15
N THR A 155 18.18 9.89 26.12
CA THR A 155 17.05 10.59 25.52
C THR A 155 15.80 10.57 26.38
N LYS A 156 15.75 9.74 27.42
CA LYS A 156 14.64 9.59 28.39
C LYS A 156 13.30 9.21 27.74
N LYS A 157 13.33 8.56 26.60
CA LYS A 157 12.14 8.16 25.82
C LYS A 157 11.58 6.78 26.21
N ALA A 158 12.29 6.03 27.02
CA ALA A 158 11.88 4.73 27.54
C ALA A 158 12.48 4.49 28.93
N ILE A 159 11.74 3.79 29.80
CA ILE A 159 12.22 3.33 31.10
C ILE A 159 12.33 1.80 31.13
N ASN A 160 13.26 1.29 31.95
CA ASN A 160 13.55 -0.15 32.04
C ASN A 160 13.41 -0.73 33.45
N ASN A 161 12.75 0.00 34.37
CA ASN A 161 12.48 -0.46 35.73
C ASN A 161 11.73 -1.79 35.74
N ARG A 162 12.32 -2.83 36.34
CA ARG A 162 11.74 -4.16 36.43
C ARG A 162 10.49 -4.19 37.32
N PHE A 163 10.54 -3.54 38.48
CA PHE A 163 9.40 -3.49 39.40
C PHE A 163 8.22 -2.74 38.78
N ILE A 164 8.43 -1.62 38.09
CA ILE A 164 7.36 -0.90 37.39
C ILE A 164 6.69 -1.81 36.38
N GLN A 165 7.48 -2.56 35.57
CA GLN A 165 6.92 -3.52 34.62
C GLN A 165 6.06 -4.59 35.31
N GLN A 166 6.55 -5.19 36.39
CA GLN A 166 5.84 -6.22 37.16
C GLN A 166 4.56 -5.69 37.77
N ALA A 167 4.64 -4.52 38.44
CA ALA A 167 3.50 -3.86 39.08
C ALA A 167 2.41 -3.50 38.08
N MET A 168 2.78 -2.90 36.94
CA MET A 168 1.82 -2.56 35.88
C MET A 168 1.25 -3.80 35.19
N THR A 169 2.04 -4.87 35.00
CA THR A 169 1.54 -6.14 34.45
C THR A 169 0.46 -6.74 35.32
N ALA A 170 0.71 -6.84 36.65
CA ALA A 170 -0.27 -7.34 37.60
C ALA A 170 -1.52 -6.46 37.64
N PHE A 171 -1.34 -5.14 37.68
CA PHE A 171 -2.41 -4.15 37.70
C PHE A 171 -3.32 -4.26 36.47
N PHE A 172 -2.79 -4.23 35.26
CA PHE A 172 -3.58 -4.33 34.03
C PHE A 172 -4.30 -5.68 33.92
N LYS A 173 -3.61 -6.76 34.28
CA LYS A 173 -4.21 -8.09 34.24
C LYS A 173 -5.39 -8.20 35.21
N GLU A 174 -5.21 -7.76 36.42
CA GLU A 174 -6.25 -7.76 37.44
C GLU A 174 -7.47 -6.91 37.01
N ARG A 175 -7.23 -5.65 36.65
CA ARG A 175 -8.29 -4.70 36.34
C ARG A 175 -9.05 -5.06 35.06
N LEU A 176 -8.35 -5.51 34.00
CA LEU A 176 -9.04 -5.93 32.78
C LEU A 176 -9.83 -7.24 33.02
N THR A 177 -9.28 -8.19 33.78
CA THR A 177 -10.02 -9.43 34.09
C THR A 177 -11.30 -9.12 34.83
N THR A 178 -11.24 -8.26 35.86
CA THR A 178 -12.44 -7.81 36.62
C THR A 178 -13.44 -7.13 35.69
N TYR A 179 -12.99 -6.17 34.88
CA TYR A 179 -13.84 -5.45 33.93
C TYR A 179 -14.58 -6.38 32.96
N LEU A 180 -13.87 -7.39 32.38
CA LEU A 180 -14.46 -8.36 31.46
C LEU A 180 -15.52 -9.25 32.10
N ILE A 181 -15.37 -9.57 33.39
CA ILE A 181 -16.34 -10.39 34.17
C ILE A 181 -17.59 -9.57 34.50
N GLU A 182 -17.39 -8.32 34.95
CA GLU A 182 -18.47 -7.44 35.38
C GLU A 182 -19.28 -6.88 34.21
N ASN A 183 -18.66 -6.64 33.06
CA ASN A 183 -19.27 -5.98 31.88
C ASN A 183 -19.37 -6.93 30.70
N LYS A 184 -20.21 -7.97 30.76
CA LYS A 184 -20.31 -9.03 29.78
C LYS A 184 -20.61 -8.56 28.35
N ASP A 185 -21.46 -7.54 28.19
CA ASP A 185 -21.79 -6.98 26.87
C ASP A 185 -20.60 -6.26 26.25
N ALA A 186 -19.88 -5.46 27.03
CA ALA A 186 -18.66 -4.80 26.62
C ALA A 186 -17.57 -5.84 26.28
N ALA A 187 -17.41 -6.86 27.14
CA ALA A 187 -16.47 -7.96 26.90
C ALA A 187 -16.78 -8.72 25.60
N GLY A 188 -18.06 -8.96 25.31
CA GLY A 188 -18.50 -9.55 24.04
C GLY A 188 -18.03 -8.74 22.83
N LYS A 189 -18.29 -7.43 22.85
CA LYS A 189 -17.88 -6.50 21.77
C LYS A 189 -16.36 -6.46 21.60
N ILE A 190 -15.60 -6.40 22.70
CA ILE A 190 -14.12 -6.42 22.66
C ILE A 190 -13.60 -7.71 22.01
N VAL A 191 -14.09 -8.86 22.48
CA VAL A 191 -13.68 -10.17 21.97
C VAL A 191 -13.99 -10.32 20.50
N ASP A 192 -15.17 -9.91 20.07
CA ASP A 192 -15.56 -10.01 18.67
C ASP A 192 -14.66 -9.12 17.78
N GLN A 193 -14.34 -7.90 18.23
CA GLN A 193 -13.43 -7.03 17.50
C GLN A 193 -12.00 -7.59 17.43
N VAL A 194 -11.46 -8.06 18.54
CA VAL A 194 -10.11 -8.68 18.59
C VAL A 194 -10.04 -9.91 17.68
N ARG A 195 -11.12 -10.72 17.62
CA ARG A 195 -11.19 -11.88 16.71
C ARG A 195 -11.28 -11.46 15.25
N ILE A 196 -11.97 -10.37 14.94
CA ILE A 196 -11.99 -9.78 13.58
C ILE A 196 -10.56 -9.35 13.18
N ASN A 197 -9.86 -8.61 14.04
CA ASN A 197 -8.50 -8.18 13.82
C ASN A 197 -7.55 -9.36 13.60
N LYS A 198 -7.65 -10.39 14.44
CA LYS A 198 -6.89 -11.64 14.31
C LYS A 198 -7.10 -12.30 12.96
N ARG A 199 -8.36 -12.49 12.54
CA ARG A 199 -8.68 -13.12 11.24
C ARG A 199 -8.13 -12.29 10.08
N SER A 200 -8.24 -10.97 10.15
CA SER A 200 -7.66 -10.06 9.16
C SER A 200 -6.15 -10.23 9.07
N ARG A 201 -5.43 -10.22 10.19
CA ARG A 201 -3.99 -10.44 10.26
C ARG A 201 -3.57 -11.81 9.70
N GLU A 202 -4.26 -12.89 10.13
CA GLU A 202 -3.94 -14.25 9.66
C GLU A 202 -4.19 -14.43 8.16
N ASN A 203 -5.26 -13.83 7.62
CA ASN A 203 -5.53 -13.84 6.18
C ASN A 203 -4.46 -13.06 5.42
N ALA A 204 -4.06 -11.88 5.92
CA ALA A 204 -2.98 -11.11 5.34
C ALA A 204 -1.65 -11.88 5.33
N GLU A 205 -1.30 -12.56 6.43
CA GLU A 205 -0.08 -13.36 6.53
C GLU A 205 -0.09 -14.58 5.59
N LYS A 206 -1.22 -15.30 5.49
CA LYS A 206 -1.39 -16.40 4.53
C LYS A 206 -1.23 -15.92 3.09
N THR A 207 -1.84 -14.79 2.76
CA THR A 207 -1.73 -14.18 1.43
C THR A 207 -0.29 -13.79 1.13
N ARG A 208 0.40 -13.15 2.10
CA ARG A 208 1.81 -12.79 1.98
C ARG A 208 2.72 -14.00 1.75
N GLN A 209 2.53 -15.08 2.53
CA GLN A 209 3.29 -16.31 2.36
C GLN A 209 3.03 -16.94 0.99
N SER A 210 1.78 -16.97 0.53
CA SER A 210 1.43 -17.46 -0.80
C SER A 210 2.12 -16.64 -1.90
N ILE A 211 2.08 -15.31 -1.81
CA ILE A 211 2.77 -14.42 -2.76
C ILE A 211 4.28 -14.67 -2.71
N LYS A 212 4.87 -14.68 -1.51
CA LYS A 212 6.31 -14.90 -1.34
C LYS A 212 6.74 -16.25 -1.92
N THR A 213 6.00 -17.32 -1.63
CA THR A 213 6.28 -18.65 -2.18
C THR A 213 6.16 -18.66 -3.70
N ASN A 214 5.11 -18.05 -4.25
CA ASN A 214 4.89 -17.96 -5.69
C ASN A 214 5.96 -17.11 -6.42
N LEU A 215 6.46 -16.05 -5.77
CA LEU A 215 7.50 -15.19 -6.35
C LEU A 215 8.92 -15.74 -6.13
N GLN A 216 9.17 -16.45 -5.02
CA GLN A 216 10.50 -17.01 -4.69
C GLN A 216 10.85 -18.30 -5.45
N GLN A 217 9.90 -18.92 -6.14
CA GLN A 217 10.19 -20.05 -7.01
C GLN A 217 10.95 -19.62 -8.26
N LYS A 218 12.07 -18.93 -8.06
CA LYS A 218 12.84 -18.19 -9.07
C LYS A 218 13.66 -19.07 -10.04
N THR A 219 13.70 -20.40 -9.90
CA THR A 219 14.78 -21.17 -10.50
C THR A 219 14.63 -21.52 -11.98
N ASP A 220 13.46 -21.29 -12.61
CA ASP A 220 13.31 -21.44 -14.07
C ASP A 220 12.13 -20.60 -14.56
N MET A 221 12.31 -19.27 -14.61
CA MET A 221 11.21 -18.36 -15.00
C MET A 221 10.77 -18.58 -16.46
N ALA A 222 11.69 -18.84 -17.36
CA ALA A 222 11.38 -19.07 -18.78
C ALA A 222 10.52 -20.33 -19.00
N ASN A 223 10.64 -21.34 -18.10
CA ASN A 223 9.90 -22.60 -18.22
C ASN A 223 8.56 -22.63 -17.43
N ARG A 224 8.29 -21.63 -16.59
CA ARG A 224 7.11 -21.59 -15.71
C ARG A 224 6.04 -20.59 -16.09
N VAL A 225 6.44 -19.47 -16.71
CA VAL A 225 5.49 -18.50 -17.24
C VAL A 225 5.15 -18.90 -18.67
N GLN A 226 3.91 -19.36 -18.87
CA GLN A 226 3.47 -19.79 -20.19
C GLN A 226 3.58 -18.63 -21.18
N LYS A 227 4.22 -18.92 -22.33
CA LYS A 227 4.38 -17.98 -23.46
C LYS A 227 5.27 -16.76 -23.22
N PHE A 228 5.88 -16.61 -22.05
CA PHE A 228 6.94 -15.63 -21.88
C PHE A 228 8.17 -16.01 -22.70
N ILE A 229 8.68 -15.07 -23.46
CA ILE A 229 9.86 -15.25 -24.33
C ILE A 229 10.95 -14.33 -23.76
N ASP A 230 11.94 -14.92 -23.11
CA ASP A 230 13.06 -14.17 -22.53
C ASP A 230 14.06 -13.71 -23.59
N CYS A 231 14.93 -12.76 -23.22
CA CYS A 231 16.10 -12.36 -23.98
C CYS A 231 17.35 -13.09 -23.47
N ARG A 232 18.46 -13.02 -24.25
CA ARG A 232 19.71 -13.71 -23.93
C ARG A 232 20.54 -13.00 -22.88
N SER A 233 20.53 -11.67 -22.91
CA SER A 233 21.31 -10.84 -21.98
C SER A 233 20.92 -11.09 -20.53
N LYS A 234 21.91 -11.07 -19.64
CA LYS A 234 21.74 -11.09 -18.18
C LYS A 234 21.92 -9.71 -17.56
N ASP A 235 22.34 -8.74 -18.35
CA ASP A 235 22.52 -7.36 -17.93
C ASP A 235 21.15 -6.66 -17.78
N LYS A 236 20.71 -6.50 -16.54
CA LYS A 236 19.44 -5.86 -16.21
C LYS A 236 19.34 -4.41 -16.73
N GLY A 237 20.45 -3.69 -16.79
CA GLY A 237 20.50 -2.31 -17.27
C GLY A 237 20.22 -2.16 -18.77
N ARG A 238 20.32 -3.27 -19.54
CA ARG A 238 20.09 -3.30 -20.98
C ARG A 238 18.79 -3.97 -21.39
N ARG A 239 18.24 -4.85 -20.54
CA ARG A 239 17.07 -5.67 -20.88
C ARG A 239 15.80 -4.85 -20.96
N GLU A 240 14.96 -5.12 -21.94
CA GLU A 240 13.65 -4.51 -22.16
C GLU A 240 12.57 -5.58 -22.26
N ILE A 241 11.39 -5.35 -21.63
CA ILE A 241 10.25 -6.25 -21.76
C ILE A 241 9.13 -5.58 -22.53
N TYR A 242 8.63 -6.24 -23.55
CA TYR A 242 7.42 -5.86 -24.29
C TYR A 242 6.22 -6.65 -23.75
N ILE A 243 5.26 -5.96 -23.19
CA ILE A 243 3.97 -6.52 -22.80
C ILE A 243 3.00 -6.27 -23.94
N VAL A 244 2.51 -7.34 -24.56
CA VAL A 244 1.79 -7.27 -25.85
C VAL A 244 0.41 -7.91 -25.78
N GLU A 245 -0.49 -7.47 -26.64
CA GLU A 245 -1.85 -7.99 -26.74
C GLU A 245 -1.89 -9.30 -27.53
N GLY A 246 -2.10 -10.40 -26.82
CA GLY A 246 -2.36 -11.71 -27.43
C GLY A 246 -1.16 -12.41 -28.07
N ASP A 247 -1.45 -13.58 -28.55
CA ASP A 247 -0.43 -14.48 -29.12
C ASP A 247 0.03 -14.07 -30.53
N SER A 248 -0.84 -13.44 -31.31
CA SER A 248 -0.52 -12.97 -32.68
C SER A 248 0.50 -11.85 -32.63
N ALA A 249 0.28 -10.82 -31.81
CA ALA A 249 1.23 -9.73 -31.61
C ALA A 249 2.56 -10.25 -31.04
N ALA A 250 2.51 -11.20 -30.07
CA ALA A 250 3.71 -11.82 -29.55
C ALA A 250 4.51 -12.59 -30.62
N GLY A 251 3.83 -13.22 -31.57
CA GLY A 251 4.44 -13.88 -32.75
C GLY A 251 5.18 -12.91 -33.68
N ALA A 252 4.53 -11.80 -34.02
CA ALA A 252 5.12 -10.74 -34.86
C ALA A 252 6.35 -10.12 -34.18
N ILE A 253 6.22 -9.73 -32.88
CA ILE A 253 7.31 -9.15 -32.11
C ILE A 253 8.46 -10.15 -31.91
N ARG A 254 8.17 -11.43 -31.69
CA ARG A 254 9.18 -12.47 -31.57
C ARG A 254 10.10 -12.54 -32.82
N THR A 255 9.56 -12.34 -34.00
CA THR A 255 10.32 -12.36 -35.25
C THR A 255 11.05 -11.05 -35.52
N SER A 256 10.53 -9.94 -35.03
CA SER A 256 11.06 -8.59 -35.29
C SER A 256 12.03 -8.08 -34.21
N ARG A 257 12.04 -8.66 -33.02
CA ARG A 257 12.83 -8.18 -31.88
C ARG A 257 14.32 -8.46 -31.98
N ASP A 258 15.13 -7.70 -31.29
CA ASP A 258 16.48 -8.11 -30.93
C ASP A 258 16.42 -9.11 -29.74
N ALA A 259 16.67 -10.39 -30.08
CA ALA A 259 16.64 -11.46 -29.07
C ALA A 259 17.75 -11.33 -28.00
N GLU A 260 18.73 -10.47 -28.21
CA GLU A 260 19.80 -10.25 -27.26
C GLU A 260 19.27 -9.58 -25.97
N PHE A 261 18.46 -8.52 -26.10
CA PHE A 261 18.04 -7.74 -24.94
C PHE A 261 16.53 -7.50 -24.80
N GLN A 262 15.72 -7.88 -25.80
CA GLN A 262 14.27 -7.66 -25.79
C GLN A 262 13.51 -8.95 -25.45
N GLY A 263 12.79 -8.96 -24.34
CA GLY A 263 11.84 -10.01 -23.93
C GLY A 263 10.42 -9.68 -24.37
N VAL A 264 9.53 -10.69 -24.43
CA VAL A 264 8.13 -10.53 -24.82
C VAL A 264 7.23 -11.29 -23.88
N MET A 265 6.18 -10.62 -23.37
CA MET A 265 5.15 -11.20 -22.51
C MET A 265 3.76 -10.92 -23.09
N PRO A 266 3.09 -11.93 -23.66
CA PRO A 266 1.72 -11.75 -24.13
C PRO A 266 0.72 -11.71 -22.96
N VAL A 267 -0.23 -10.78 -23.01
CA VAL A 267 -1.42 -10.79 -22.18
C VAL A 267 -2.62 -11.22 -23.01
N ARG A 268 -3.44 -12.12 -22.48
CA ARG A 268 -4.59 -12.64 -23.21
C ARG A 268 -5.85 -11.89 -22.80
N GLY A 269 -6.33 -11.03 -23.69
CA GLY A 269 -7.52 -10.25 -23.45
C GLY A 269 -7.38 -9.24 -22.32
N LYS A 270 -8.49 -8.70 -21.89
CA LYS A 270 -8.60 -7.68 -20.84
C LYS A 270 -8.26 -8.30 -19.48
N ILE A 271 -7.18 -7.83 -18.85
CA ILE A 271 -6.81 -8.27 -17.50
C ILE A 271 -7.75 -7.68 -16.45
N LEU A 272 -7.70 -8.22 -15.24
CA LEU A 272 -8.52 -7.77 -14.12
C LEU A 272 -8.25 -6.28 -13.80
N ASN A 273 -9.30 -5.50 -13.57
CA ASN A 273 -9.14 -4.13 -13.09
C ASN A 273 -8.72 -4.13 -11.62
N CYS A 274 -7.43 -3.91 -11.38
CA CYS A 274 -6.84 -3.97 -10.05
C CYS A 274 -7.32 -2.87 -9.08
N LEU A 275 -7.98 -1.80 -9.54
CA LEU A 275 -8.56 -0.79 -8.66
C LEU A 275 -9.94 -1.18 -8.12
N LYS A 276 -10.68 -2.02 -8.85
CA LYS A 276 -12.02 -2.49 -8.43
C LYS A 276 -12.00 -3.75 -7.56
N GLU A 277 -10.87 -4.45 -7.52
CA GLU A 277 -10.76 -5.74 -6.86
C GLU A 277 -9.87 -5.69 -5.62
N ASP A 278 -10.14 -6.63 -4.69
CA ASP A 278 -9.29 -6.81 -3.51
C ASP A 278 -8.01 -7.60 -3.81
N TYR A 279 -7.00 -7.44 -2.99
CA TYR A 279 -5.71 -8.12 -3.16
C TYR A 279 -5.82 -9.65 -3.24
N PRO A 280 -6.62 -10.35 -2.42
CA PRO A 280 -6.80 -11.81 -2.54
C PRO A 280 -7.30 -12.25 -3.90
N ARG A 281 -8.17 -11.46 -4.56
CA ARG A 281 -8.69 -11.75 -5.90
C ARG A 281 -7.68 -11.41 -6.98
N ILE A 282 -6.98 -10.29 -6.85
CA ILE A 282 -5.90 -9.89 -7.76
C ILE A 282 -4.82 -10.99 -7.82
N PHE A 283 -4.37 -11.50 -6.68
CA PHE A 283 -3.33 -12.52 -6.61
C PHE A 283 -3.78 -13.95 -6.98
N LYS A 284 -5.06 -14.16 -7.24
CA LYS A 284 -5.56 -15.39 -7.88
C LYS A 284 -5.53 -15.33 -9.40
N SER A 285 -5.29 -14.16 -9.99
CA SER A 285 -5.18 -14.01 -11.45
C SER A 285 -3.82 -14.49 -11.92
N ASP A 286 -3.79 -15.58 -12.70
CA ASP A 286 -2.54 -16.16 -13.24
C ASP A 286 -1.79 -15.14 -14.10
N ILE A 287 -2.50 -14.36 -14.93
CA ILE A 287 -1.88 -13.35 -15.81
C ILE A 287 -1.16 -12.28 -15.00
N ILE A 288 -1.79 -11.76 -13.93
CA ILE A 288 -1.18 -10.75 -13.05
C ILE A 288 0.03 -11.34 -12.32
N MET A 289 -0.10 -12.56 -11.82
CA MET A 289 1.01 -13.24 -11.14
C MET A 289 2.17 -13.52 -12.09
N ASP A 290 1.90 -13.86 -13.33
CA ASP A 290 2.92 -14.09 -14.34
C ASP A 290 3.64 -12.79 -14.74
N LEU A 291 2.89 -11.68 -14.90
CA LEU A 291 3.49 -10.35 -15.11
C LEU A 291 4.41 -9.95 -13.95
N LEU A 292 3.95 -10.10 -12.71
CA LEU A 292 4.77 -9.80 -11.52
C LEU A 292 6.03 -10.68 -11.43
N ARG A 293 5.93 -11.96 -11.79
CA ARG A 293 7.09 -12.87 -11.85
C ARG A 293 8.10 -12.44 -12.93
N VAL A 294 7.61 -12.06 -14.11
CA VAL A 294 8.45 -11.58 -15.20
C VAL A 294 9.15 -10.27 -14.84
N LEU A 295 8.45 -9.34 -14.18
CA LEU A 295 9.05 -8.10 -13.68
C LEU A 295 10.13 -8.38 -12.62
N GLY A 296 9.88 -9.28 -11.69
CA GLY A 296 10.86 -9.77 -10.71
C GLY A 296 11.02 -8.90 -9.45
N CYS A 297 10.48 -7.69 -9.41
CA CYS A 297 10.64 -6.75 -8.31
C CYS A 297 9.66 -6.94 -7.13
N GLY A 298 8.78 -7.92 -7.20
CA GLY A 298 7.80 -8.16 -6.15
C GLY A 298 6.57 -7.25 -6.24
N VAL A 299 5.93 -6.98 -5.10
CA VAL A 299 4.68 -6.21 -5.01
C VAL A 299 4.82 -5.12 -3.96
N GLU A 300 4.41 -3.92 -4.31
CA GLU A 300 4.28 -2.77 -3.42
C GLU A 300 2.82 -2.59 -3.00
N VAL A 301 2.57 -2.43 -1.70
CA VAL A 301 1.23 -2.22 -1.17
C VAL A 301 1.18 -0.88 -0.44
N LYS A 302 0.49 0.11 -1.02
CA LYS A 302 0.32 1.45 -0.43
C LYS A 302 -0.71 1.46 0.72
N ASP A 303 -1.57 0.45 0.85
CA ASP A 303 -2.57 0.38 1.90
C ASP A 303 -1.92 0.15 3.27
N LYS A 304 -2.11 1.09 4.19
CA LYS A 304 -1.57 1.04 5.57
C LYS A 304 -2.01 -0.21 6.33
N ARG A 305 -3.19 -0.77 6.03
CA ARG A 305 -3.73 -1.98 6.66
C ARG A 305 -3.09 -3.26 6.14
N MET A 306 -2.48 -3.20 4.95
CA MET A 306 -1.92 -4.35 4.23
C MET A 306 -0.43 -4.21 3.90
N LYS A 307 0.29 -3.28 4.54
CA LYS A 307 1.74 -3.08 4.34
C LYS A 307 2.56 -4.38 4.44
N ASN A 308 2.08 -5.32 5.24
CA ASN A 308 2.74 -6.63 5.42
C ASN A 308 2.69 -7.53 4.18
N LEU A 309 1.91 -7.19 3.15
CA LEU A 309 1.86 -7.92 1.87
C LEU A 309 2.97 -7.46 0.91
N GLY A 310 3.58 -6.31 1.14
CA GLY A 310 4.63 -5.77 0.31
C GLY A 310 5.88 -6.67 0.30
N THR A 311 6.33 -7.03 -0.90
CA THR A 311 7.58 -7.77 -1.14
C THR A 311 8.46 -7.02 -2.12
N PHE A 312 8.14 -5.75 -2.37
CA PHE A 312 8.78 -4.93 -3.39
C PHE A 312 10.24 -4.64 -3.05
N ASP A 313 11.07 -4.82 -4.07
CA ASP A 313 12.49 -4.49 -4.04
C ASP A 313 12.92 -4.12 -5.47
N LEU A 314 13.23 -2.86 -5.69
CA LEU A 314 13.58 -2.33 -7.00
C LEU A 314 14.87 -2.96 -7.55
N GLU A 315 15.83 -3.33 -6.70
CA GLU A 315 17.08 -3.98 -7.13
C GLU A 315 16.83 -5.34 -7.81
N ASN A 316 15.70 -5.96 -7.49
CA ASN A 316 15.29 -7.23 -8.10
C ASN A 316 14.59 -7.06 -9.45
N LEU A 317 14.28 -5.83 -9.88
CA LEU A 317 13.72 -5.61 -11.22
C LEU A 317 14.62 -6.21 -12.30
N ASN A 318 14.04 -6.96 -13.22
CA ASN A 318 14.79 -7.66 -14.26
C ASN A 318 15.00 -6.82 -15.54
N TRP A 319 14.40 -5.63 -15.62
CA TRP A 319 14.25 -4.87 -16.87
C TRP A 319 14.61 -3.40 -16.68
N SER A 320 15.33 -2.83 -17.65
CA SER A 320 15.57 -1.38 -17.72
C SER A 320 14.37 -0.62 -18.27
N LYS A 321 13.52 -1.28 -19.07
CA LYS A 321 12.28 -0.72 -19.60
C LYS A 321 11.17 -1.75 -19.61
N VAL A 322 9.99 -1.32 -19.18
CA VAL A 322 8.72 -2.06 -19.26
C VAL A 322 7.88 -1.36 -20.32
N ILE A 323 7.76 -1.96 -21.49
CA ILE A 323 7.17 -1.35 -22.68
C ILE A 323 5.81 -2.00 -22.95
N ILE A 324 4.73 -1.22 -22.88
CA ILE A 324 3.39 -1.66 -23.22
C ILE A 324 3.19 -1.43 -24.72
N CYS A 325 2.92 -2.51 -25.46
CA CYS A 325 2.73 -2.48 -26.90
C CYS A 325 1.42 -3.19 -27.26
N THR A 326 0.37 -2.42 -27.47
CA THR A 326 -0.98 -2.89 -27.80
C THR A 326 -1.40 -2.34 -29.16
N ASP A 327 -2.41 -2.96 -29.77
CA ASP A 327 -3.01 -2.47 -30.99
C ASP A 327 -3.51 -1.03 -30.82
N ALA A 328 -3.55 -0.27 -31.90
CA ALA A 328 -3.98 1.14 -31.89
C ALA A 328 -5.50 1.25 -32.11
N ASP A 329 -6.25 0.42 -31.41
CA ASP A 329 -7.72 0.38 -31.43
C ASP A 329 -8.31 0.53 -30.02
N VAL A 330 -9.62 0.52 -29.92
CA VAL A 330 -10.36 0.69 -28.64
C VAL A 330 -10.03 -0.43 -27.65
N ASP A 331 -9.87 -1.66 -28.10
CA ASP A 331 -9.56 -2.80 -27.26
C ASP A 331 -8.11 -2.74 -26.76
N GLY A 332 -7.16 -2.38 -27.64
CA GLY A 332 -5.76 -2.16 -27.27
C GLY A 332 -5.58 -1.03 -26.28
N TYR A 333 -6.30 0.10 -26.44
CA TYR A 333 -6.29 1.18 -25.44
C TYR A 333 -6.86 0.73 -24.10
N HIS A 334 -7.89 -0.10 -24.10
CA HIS A 334 -8.45 -0.65 -22.86
C HIS A 334 -7.45 -1.59 -22.17
N ILE A 335 -6.78 -2.49 -22.90
CA ILE A 335 -5.77 -3.40 -22.36
C ILE A 335 -4.58 -2.60 -21.80
N ARG A 336 -4.10 -1.60 -22.52
CA ARG A 336 -3.05 -0.67 -22.08
C ARG A 336 -3.41 -0.02 -20.75
N THR A 337 -4.62 0.51 -20.65
CA THR A 337 -5.13 1.15 -19.44
C THR A 337 -5.20 0.19 -18.25
N LEU A 338 -5.62 -1.07 -18.47
CA LEU A 338 -5.66 -2.08 -17.41
C LEU A 338 -4.25 -2.50 -16.95
N ILE A 339 -3.29 -2.59 -17.88
CA ILE A 339 -1.88 -2.86 -17.52
C ILE A 339 -1.30 -1.71 -16.69
N LEU A 340 -1.52 -0.45 -17.11
CA LEU A 340 -1.12 0.73 -16.34
C LEU A 340 -1.76 0.74 -14.95
N THR A 341 -3.05 0.38 -14.85
CA THR A 341 -3.77 0.25 -13.57
C THR A 341 -3.14 -0.81 -12.66
N MET A 342 -2.73 -1.94 -13.23
CA MET A 342 -2.03 -2.99 -12.49
C MET A 342 -0.68 -2.49 -11.97
N LEU A 343 0.13 -1.82 -12.83
CA LEU A 343 1.41 -1.26 -12.43
C LEU A 343 1.24 -0.19 -11.34
N TYR A 344 0.30 0.73 -11.53
CA TYR A 344 -0.02 1.77 -10.54
C TYR A 344 -0.44 1.18 -9.18
N ARG A 345 -1.22 0.11 -9.17
CA ARG A 345 -1.74 -0.51 -7.94
C ARG A 345 -0.73 -1.39 -7.22
N LEU A 346 0.11 -2.12 -7.96
CA LEU A 346 0.94 -3.20 -7.42
C LEU A 346 2.44 -2.89 -7.41
N VAL A 347 2.91 -1.99 -8.25
CA VAL A 347 4.33 -1.60 -8.39
C VAL A 347 4.46 -0.13 -8.83
N PRO A 348 3.81 0.84 -8.12
CA PRO A 348 3.78 2.24 -8.54
C PRO A 348 5.15 2.86 -8.69
N THR A 349 6.14 2.44 -7.91
CA THR A 349 7.53 2.91 -8.03
C THR A 349 8.09 2.74 -9.45
N LEU A 350 7.63 1.75 -10.23
CA LEU A 350 8.09 1.62 -11.62
C LEU A 350 7.61 2.75 -12.53
N ILE A 351 6.46 3.35 -12.23
CA ILE A 351 5.96 4.54 -12.93
C ILE A 351 6.70 5.77 -12.41
N ASP A 352 6.81 5.92 -11.10
CA ASP A 352 7.42 7.07 -10.44
C ASP A 352 8.90 7.22 -10.83
N GLU A 353 9.64 6.12 -10.97
CA GLU A 353 11.06 6.08 -11.37
C GLU A 353 11.25 6.03 -12.91
N GLY A 354 10.17 6.05 -13.69
CA GLY A 354 10.20 6.17 -15.14
C GLY A 354 10.67 4.91 -15.89
N PHE A 355 10.39 3.72 -15.38
CA PHE A 355 10.65 2.44 -16.06
C PHE A 355 9.59 2.05 -17.08
N VAL A 356 8.41 2.71 -17.07
CA VAL A 356 7.24 2.33 -17.87
C VAL A 356 7.15 3.18 -19.13
N TYR A 357 6.97 2.52 -20.28
CA TYR A 357 6.86 3.14 -21.59
C TYR A 357 5.67 2.57 -22.35
N ILE A 358 5.13 3.35 -23.28
CA ILE A 358 4.14 2.95 -24.28
C ILE A 358 4.83 2.99 -25.64
N ALA A 359 4.81 1.88 -26.37
CA ALA A 359 5.29 1.87 -27.74
C ALA A 359 4.19 2.42 -28.67
N GLU A 360 4.56 3.34 -29.55
CA GLU A 360 3.72 3.78 -30.65
C GLU A 360 3.99 2.92 -31.89
N SER A 361 2.94 2.32 -32.41
CA SER A 361 2.98 1.63 -33.70
C SER A 361 2.33 2.49 -34.76
N PRO A 362 2.86 2.52 -36.00
CA PRO A 362 2.27 3.35 -37.03
C PRO A 362 0.90 2.83 -37.46
N LEU A 363 -0.02 3.77 -37.67
CA LEU A 363 -1.36 3.47 -38.20
C LEU A 363 -1.37 3.28 -39.68
N TYR A 364 -0.42 3.92 -40.39
CA TYR A 364 -0.35 3.90 -41.84
C TYR A 364 1.08 3.62 -42.33
N GLU A 365 1.17 2.75 -43.32
CA GLU A 365 2.36 2.50 -44.14
C GLU A 365 2.09 3.04 -45.51
N ILE A 366 2.92 3.98 -45.99
CA ILE A 366 2.81 4.62 -47.31
C ILE A 366 3.98 4.19 -48.12
N ASN A 367 3.75 3.25 -49.03
CA ASN A 367 4.77 2.66 -49.88
C ASN A 367 4.85 3.39 -51.24
N CYS A 368 5.93 4.14 -51.44
CA CYS A 368 6.29 4.73 -52.74
C CYS A 368 7.44 3.94 -53.33
N LYS A 369 7.64 4.03 -54.65
CA LYS A 369 8.67 3.22 -55.33
C LYS A 369 10.07 3.30 -54.75
N GLU A 370 10.43 4.41 -54.15
CA GLU A 370 11.78 4.69 -53.65
C GLU A 370 11.89 4.67 -52.13
N LYS A 371 10.79 4.85 -51.43
CA LYS A 371 10.80 4.99 -49.96
C LYS A 371 9.45 4.63 -49.34
N THR A 372 9.49 3.93 -48.22
CA THR A 372 8.34 3.70 -47.36
C THR A 372 8.31 4.76 -46.26
N TYR A 373 7.13 5.35 -46.02
CA TYR A 373 6.88 6.31 -44.96
C TYR A 373 5.90 5.68 -43.95
N PHE A 374 6.05 6.06 -42.70
CA PHE A 374 5.17 5.61 -41.62
C PHE A 374 4.49 6.83 -40.97
N ALA A 375 3.19 6.75 -40.80
CA ALA A 375 2.42 7.77 -40.14
C ALA A 375 1.69 7.18 -38.92
N TYR A 376 1.76 7.90 -37.80
CA TYR A 376 1.19 7.48 -36.49
C TYR A 376 -0.16 8.14 -36.22
N THR A 377 -0.49 9.19 -36.98
CA THR A 377 -1.77 9.89 -36.91
C THR A 377 -2.29 10.17 -38.30
N GLU A 378 -3.57 10.47 -38.40
CA GLU A 378 -4.21 10.91 -39.64
C GLU A 378 -3.57 12.22 -40.17
N LEU A 379 -3.21 13.11 -39.24
CA LEU A 379 -2.55 14.37 -39.56
C LEU A 379 -1.14 14.13 -40.18
N GLU A 380 -0.34 13.23 -39.59
CA GLU A 380 0.97 12.86 -40.14
C GLU A 380 0.83 12.26 -41.55
N LYS A 381 -0.14 11.35 -41.75
CA LYS A 381 -0.46 10.80 -43.05
C LYS A 381 -0.71 11.87 -44.08
N ASN A 382 -1.60 12.82 -43.75
CA ASN A 382 -1.95 13.91 -44.66
C ASN A 382 -0.78 14.83 -44.96
N ASN A 383 0.09 15.10 -44.01
CA ASN A 383 1.30 15.87 -44.23
C ASN A 383 2.29 15.15 -45.14
N ILE A 384 2.52 13.86 -44.92
CA ILE A 384 3.37 13.01 -45.79
C ILE A 384 2.82 12.96 -47.18
N LEU A 385 1.50 12.82 -47.38
CA LEU A 385 0.88 12.82 -48.71
C LEU A 385 1.06 14.18 -49.44
N LYS A 386 1.03 15.29 -48.73
CA LYS A 386 1.31 16.61 -49.29
C LYS A 386 2.77 16.73 -49.76
N GLU A 387 3.72 16.19 -48.99
CA GLU A 387 5.15 16.19 -49.37
C GLU A 387 5.43 15.27 -50.56
N ILE A 388 4.73 14.15 -50.65
CA ILE A 388 4.88 13.17 -51.75
C ILE A 388 4.33 13.76 -53.05
N GLY A 389 3.26 14.58 -53.00
CA GLY A 389 2.60 15.14 -54.17
C GLY A 389 1.96 14.06 -55.05
N ASP A 390 2.06 14.20 -56.39
CA ASP A 390 1.41 13.32 -57.37
C ASP A 390 2.12 11.98 -57.61
N ARG A 391 3.08 11.59 -56.73
CA ARG A 391 3.78 10.31 -56.85
C ARG A 391 2.82 9.15 -56.56
N LYS A 392 2.88 8.09 -57.36
CA LYS A 392 2.11 6.87 -57.10
C LYS A 392 2.63 6.15 -55.88
N CYS A 393 1.82 6.11 -54.84
CA CYS A 393 2.08 5.38 -53.60
C CYS A 393 0.85 4.53 -53.23
N SER A 394 1.12 3.39 -52.60
CA SER A 394 0.07 2.60 -51.94
C SER A 394 0.03 2.94 -50.45
N ILE A 395 -1.16 3.04 -49.91
CA ILE A 395 -1.41 3.33 -48.50
C ILE A 395 -2.02 2.07 -47.87
N ASN A 396 -1.31 1.50 -46.92
CA ASN A 396 -1.82 0.38 -46.11
C ASN A 396 -2.13 0.89 -44.71
N ARG A 397 -3.32 0.57 -44.16
CA ARG A 397 -3.65 0.83 -42.79
C ARG A 397 -3.35 -0.40 -41.94
N SER A 398 -2.54 -0.26 -40.92
CA SER A 398 -2.27 -1.31 -39.95
C SER A 398 -3.51 -1.47 -39.05
N LYS A 399 -4.07 -2.65 -38.94
CA LYS A 399 -5.23 -2.96 -38.11
C LYS A 399 -4.83 -3.60 -36.78
N GLY A 400 -3.67 -4.22 -36.72
CA GLY A 400 -3.16 -4.83 -35.51
C GLY A 400 -1.69 -5.22 -35.65
N LEU A 401 -0.99 -5.29 -34.52
CA LEU A 401 0.45 -5.62 -34.46
C LEU A 401 0.78 -6.99 -35.06
N GLY A 402 -0.15 -7.94 -35.01
CA GLY A 402 0.03 -9.29 -35.50
C GLY A 402 0.03 -9.42 -37.04
N GLU A 403 -0.43 -8.38 -37.73
CA GLU A 403 -0.52 -8.35 -39.20
C GLU A 403 0.65 -7.61 -39.86
N ASN A 404 1.47 -6.92 -39.04
CA ASN A 404 2.56 -6.10 -39.54
C ASN A 404 3.75 -6.95 -40.00
N ASP A 405 4.39 -6.49 -41.05
CA ASP A 405 5.62 -7.10 -41.55
C ASP A 405 6.74 -7.01 -40.51
N PRO A 406 7.58 -8.06 -40.34
CA PRO A 406 8.66 -8.06 -39.35
C PRO A 406 9.68 -6.93 -39.53
N ASP A 407 10.01 -6.57 -40.75
CA ASP A 407 10.97 -5.48 -41.02
C ASP A 407 10.38 -4.12 -40.70
N MET A 408 9.09 -3.92 -40.98
CA MET A 408 8.34 -2.75 -40.53
C MET A 408 8.31 -2.65 -39.01
N MET A 409 7.96 -3.74 -38.32
CA MET A 409 7.92 -3.79 -36.84
C MET A 409 9.30 -3.50 -36.25
N TRP A 410 10.37 -4.01 -36.86
CA TRP A 410 11.73 -3.67 -36.43
C TRP A 410 11.95 -2.15 -36.50
N LEU A 411 11.76 -1.57 -37.70
CA LEU A 411 12.06 -0.17 -37.98
C LEU A 411 11.22 0.81 -37.15
N THR A 412 9.98 0.47 -36.83
CA THR A 412 9.01 1.42 -36.22
C THR A 412 8.81 1.24 -34.75
N THR A 413 8.94 0.00 -34.22
CA THR A 413 8.49 -0.36 -32.89
C THR A 413 9.59 -0.99 -32.02
N MET A 414 10.53 -1.74 -32.63
CA MET A 414 11.49 -2.53 -31.85
C MET A 414 12.90 -1.91 -31.83
N ASN A 415 13.35 -1.30 -32.91
CA ASN A 415 14.70 -0.74 -33.01
C ASN A 415 14.87 0.46 -32.10
N PRO A 416 15.79 0.44 -31.11
CA PRO A 416 16.02 1.53 -30.19
C PRO A 416 16.32 2.90 -30.82
N GLU A 417 16.88 2.91 -32.04
CA GLU A 417 17.27 4.14 -32.73
C GLU A 417 16.12 4.82 -33.50
N THR A 418 15.09 4.06 -33.87
CA THR A 418 14.03 4.56 -34.79
C THR A 418 12.62 4.48 -34.19
N ARG A 419 12.42 3.63 -33.19
CA ARG A 419 11.13 3.45 -32.52
C ARG A 419 10.68 4.70 -31.76
N ARG A 420 9.37 4.87 -31.61
CA ARG A 420 8.77 5.90 -30.77
C ARG A 420 8.28 5.28 -29.46
N LEU A 421 8.80 5.76 -28.34
CA LEU A 421 8.37 5.39 -27.00
C LEU A 421 7.87 6.63 -26.25
N ILE A 422 6.66 6.56 -25.73
CA ILE A 422 6.13 7.55 -24.80
C ILE A 422 6.49 7.07 -23.40
N LYS A 423 7.30 7.83 -22.67
CA LYS A 423 7.57 7.56 -21.27
C LYS A 423 6.35 7.92 -20.43
N VAL A 424 5.94 7.02 -19.54
CA VAL A 424 4.83 7.27 -18.63
C VAL A 424 5.39 8.01 -17.41
N GLU A 425 5.11 9.30 -17.32
CA GLU A 425 5.56 10.17 -16.23
C GLU A 425 4.34 10.79 -15.55
N PRO A 426 4.23 10.70 -14.21
CA PRO A 426 3.21 11.43 -13.50
C PRO A 426 3.62 12.92 -13.39
N GLU A 427 2.84 13.83 -13.99
CA GLU A 427 3.05 15.26 -13.82
C GLU A 427 2.75 15.71 -12.39
N ASP A 428 1.72 15.16 -11.78
CA ASP A 428 1.32 15.40 -10.38
C ASP A 428 0.71 14.10 -9.81
N VAL A 429 1.30 13.60 -8.72
CA VAL A 429 0.86 12.36 -8.07
C VAL A 429 -0.59 12.45 -7.58
N THR A 430 -1.03 13.62 -7.11
CA THR A 430 -2.39 13.83 -6.60
C THR A 430 -3.41 13.81 -7.72
N ILE A 431 -3.09 14.46 -8.85
CA ILE A 431 -3.94 14.47 -10.05
C ILE A 431 -4.00 13.06 -10.63
N MET A 432 -2.88 12.36 -10.74
CA MET A 432 -2.81 10.99 -11.21
C MET A 432 -3.70 10.06 -10.38
N GLU A 433 -3.59 10.12 -9.04
CA GLU A 433 -4.40 9.30 -8.14
C GLU A 433 -5.90 9.59 -8.30
N SER A 434 -6.28 10.86 -8.38
CA SER A 434 -7.67 11.27 -8.57
C SER A 434 -8.22 10.78 -9.91
N MET A 435 -7.44 10.85 -11.00
CA MET A 435 -7.83 10.40 -12.33
C MET A 435 -7.98 8.88 -12.43
N PHE A 436 -7.03 8.11 -11.86
CA PHE A 436 -7.17 6.65 -11.79
C PHE A 436 -8.43 6.24 -11.02
N ASN A 437 -8.70 6.87 -9.89
CA ASN A 437 -9.90 6.59 -9.09
C ASN A 437 -11.18 6.99 -9.80
N LEU A 438 -11.19 8.13 -10.48
CA LEU A 438 -12.35 8.63 -11.24
C LEU A 438 -12.64 7.73 -12.44
N LEU A 439 -11.66 7.47 -13.29
CA LEU A 439 -11.87 6.76 -14.55
C LEU A 439 -12.00 5.24 -14.38
N LEU A 440 -11.26 4.66 -13.43
CA LEU A 440 -11.11 3.21 -13.30
C LEU A 440 -11.59 2.65 -11.94
N GLY A 441 -11.87 3.53 -10.97
CA GLY A 441 -12.41 3.16 -9.67
C GLY A 441 -13.93 2.90 -9.68
N ASN A 442 -14.56 3.01 -8.51
CA ASN A 442 -15.99 2.72 -8.32
C ASN A 442 -16.93 3.93 -8.48
N ASP A 443 -16.39 5.11 -8.82
CA ASP A 443 -17.19 6.34 -9.01
C ASP A 443 -17.77 6.41 -10.44
N ASP A 444 -18.87 5.69 -10.65
CA ASP A 444 -19.51 5.63 -11.96
C ASP A 444 -20.21 6.96 -12.34
N GLU A 445 -20.69 7.73 -11.35
CA GLU A 445 -21.34 9.02 -11.61
C GLU A 445 -20.33 10.12 -11.92
N GLY A 446 -19.22 10.17 -11.16
CA GLY A 446 -18.12 11.07 -11.44
C GLY A 446 -17.54 10.84 -12.84
N ARG A 447 -17.38 9.57 -13.25
CA ARG A 447 -16.90 9.19 -14.58
C ARG A 447 -17.84 9.67 -15.69
N LYS A 448 -19.16 9.47 -15.56
CA LYS A 448 -20.15 9.95 -16.53
C LYS A 448 -20.11 11.47 -16.66
N ARG A 449 -19.96 12.19 -15.56
CA ARG A 449 -19.84 13.65 -15.54
C ARG A 449 -18.56 14.10 -16.26
N HIS A 450 -17.42 13.51 -15.93
CA HIS A 450 -16.15 13.81 -16.58
C HIS A 450 -16.18 13.59 -18.09
N ILE A 451 -16.79 12.47 -18.55
CA ILE A 451 -16.94 12.19 -19.97
C ILE A 451 -17.87 13.22 -20.64
N ALA A 452 -18.94 13.65 -19.96
CA ALA A 452 -19.85 14.66 -20.50
C ALA A 452 -19.19 16.04 -20.64
N GLU A 453 -18.33 16.40 -19.69
CA GLU A 453 -17.61 17.68 -19.65
C GLU A 453 -16.43 17.72 -20.63
N HIS A 454 -15.63 16.66 -20.69
CA HIS A 454 -14.34 16.63 -21.41
C HIS A 454 -14.33 15.73 -22.66
N GLY A 455 -15.34 14.90 -22.86
CA GLY A 455 -15.34 13.90 -23.96
C GLY A 455 -15.19 14.52 -25.34
N LYS A 456 -15.64 15.75 -25.55
CA LYS A 456 -15.47 16.49 -26.81
C LYS A 456 -14.02 16.79 -27.18
N GLU A 457 -13.15 16.93 -26.19
CA GLU A 457 -11.72 17.25 -26.38
C GLU A 457 -10.97 16.06 -26.99
N TYR A 458 -11.51 14.86 -26.87
CA TYR A 458 -10.92 13.61 -27.32
C TYR A 458 -11.59 13.03 -28.58
N LEU A 459 -12.60 13.73 -29.17
CA LEU A 459 -13.32 13.24 -30.35
C LEU A 459 -12.41 12.97 -31.55
N ASP A 460 -11.38 13.82 -31.74
CA ASP A 460 -10.43 13.69 -32.84
C ASP A 460 -9.46 12.51 -32.67
N GLN A 461 -9.38 11.94 -31.45
CA GLN A 461 -8.57 10.77 -31.13
C GLN A 461 -9.38 9.47 -31.19
N LEU A 462 -10.71 9.56 -31.24
CA LEU A 462 -11.59 8.42 -31.39
C LEU A 462 -11.62 7.99 -32.86
N ASP A 463 -11.25 6.75 -33.11
CA ASP A 463 -11.43 6.12 -34.42
C ASP A 463 -12.94 5.82 -34.56
N LEU A 464 -13.68 6.79 -35.07
CA LEU A 464 -15.09 6.64 -35.40
C LEU A 464 -15.17 5.78 -36.67
N GLN A 465 -15.22 4.44 -36.51
CA GLN A 465 -15.61 3.50 -37.54
C GLN A 465 -17.11 3.36 -37.61
#